data_da88e82727d166634b4618af8e6350c8
#
_entry.id   da88e82727d166634b4618af8e6350c8
#
_cell.length_a   1.000
_cell.length_b   1.000
_cell.length_c   1.000
_cell.angle_alpha   90.00
_cell.angle_beta   90.00
_cell.angle_gamma   90.00
#
_symmetry.space_group_name_H-M   'P 1'
#
loop_
_entity.id
_entity.type
_entity.pdbx_description
1 polymer ?
#
loop_
_entity_poly.entity_id
_entity_poly.type
_entity_poly.pdbx_seq_one_letter_code
_entity_poly.pdbx_strand_id
1 'polypeptide(L)'
;IYALLSYCKSKGILSGCVFKTAGGKPLDRSNIWHSMKKLCNSAGIDSAKVYPHNIRHLFARCFYEQTNDIAKLADVLGHSNIETTRIYIKTSGNEHRRLLDGMGMVV
;
A
#
# COMPACT_ATOMS: atom_id res chain seq x y z
N ILE A 1 5.18 7.28 14.61
CA ILE A 1 5.22 6.99 16.05
C ILE A 1 4.22 7.87 16.80
N TYR A 2 4.21 9.19 16.64
CA TYR A 2 3.30 10.07 17.37
C TYR A 2 1.82 9.76 17.14
N ALA A 3 1.42 9.46 15.90
CA ALA A 3 0.04 9.07 15.59
C ALA A 3 -0.36 7.79 16.32
N LEU A 4 0.53 6.81 16.40
CA LEU A 4 0.30 5.55 17.09
C LEU A 4 0.17 5.74 18.61
N LEU A 5 1.06 6.53 19.18
CA LEU A 5 1.01 6.87 20.61
C LEU A 5 -0.28 7.63 20.97
N SER A 6 -0.69 8.56 20.13
CA SER A 6 -1.93 9.31 20.29
C SER A 6 -3.14 8.39 20.22
N TYR A 7 -3.15 7.43 19.29
CA TYR A 7 -4.18 6.41 19.21
C TYR A 7 -4.25 5.56 20.48
N CYS A 8 -3.11 5.05 20.95
CA CYS A 8 -3.04 4.26 22.19
C CYS A 8 -3.57 5.04 23.37
N LYS A 9 -3.21 6.31 23.49
CA LYS A 9 -3.68 7.19 24.57
C LYS A 9 -5.20 7.37 24.51
N SER A 10 -5.76 7.62 23.33
CA SER A 10 -7.21 7.81 23.15
C SER A 10 -8.01 6.55 23.45
N LYS A 11 -7.42 5.36 23.26
CA LYS A 11 -8.06 4.06 23.53
C LYS A 11 -7.71 3.48 24.89
N GLY A 12 -6.88 4.14 25.69
CA GLY A 12 -6.45 3.66 27.00
C GLY A 12 -5.57 2.42 26.96
N ILE A 13 -4.80 2.24 25.88
CA ILE A 13 -3.93 1.07 25.68
C ILE A 13 -2.57 1.35 26.31
N LEU A 14 -2.23 0.62 27.38
CA LEU A 14 -0.96 0.74 28.08
C LEU A 14 0.02 -0.40 27.75
N SER A 15 -0.50 -1.57 27.37
CA SER A 15 0.31 -2.74 27.08
C SER A 15 -0.47 -3.72 26.18
N GLY A 16 0.23 -4.69 25.59
CA GLY A 16 -0.38 -5.71 24.75
C GLY A 16 -0.62 -5.24 23.31
N CYS A 17 -1.59 -5.85 22.66
CA CYS A 17 -1.92 -5.55 21.26
C CYS A 17 -2.54 -4.18 21.11
N VAL A 18 -2.08 -3.43 20.11
CA VAL A 18 -2.61 -2.10 19.77
C VAL A 18 -3.91 -2.23 18.99
N PHE A 19 -3.94 -3.09 17.98
CA PHE A 19 -5.11 -3.30 17.14
C PHE A 19 -5.81 -4.60 17.51
N LYS A 20 -7.06 -4.48 17.92
CA LYS A 20 -7.87 -5.59 18.43
C LYS A 20 -9.21 -5.65 17.74
N THR A 21 -9.81 -6.86 17.67
CA THR A 21 -11.19 -7.05 17.28
C THR A 21 -12.15 -6.52 18.35
N ALA A 22 -13.43 -6.42 18.03
CA ALA A 22 -14.47 -6.05 19.00
C ALA A 22 -14.49 -6.99 20.23
N GLY A 23 -14.10 -8.26 20.05
CA GLY A 23 -13.97 -9.24 21.13
C GLY A 23 -12.68 -9.17 21.95
N GLY A 24 -11.81 -8.18 21.68
CA GLY A 24 -10.55 -7.98 22.41
C GLY A 24 -9.39 -8.84 21.96
N LYS A 25 -9.54 -9.63 20.88
CA LYS A 25 -8.46 -10.44 20.31
C LYS A 25 -7.60 -9.60 19.34
N PRO A 26 -6.31 -9.92 19.17
CA PRO A 26 -5.48 -9.25 18.19
C PRO A 26 -6.08 -9.35 16.78
N LEU A 27 -6.01 -8.28 16.01
CA LEU A 27 -6.35 -8.32 14.59
C LEU A 27 -5.38 -9.21 13.84
N ASP A 28 -5.89 -10.08 12.99
CA ASP A 28 -5.08 -10.90 12.09
C ASP A 28 -5.37 -10.55 10.61
N ARG A 29 -4.65 -11.21 9.72
CA ARG A 29 -4.81 -11.00 8.28
C ARG A 29 -6.22 -11.34 7.78
N SER A 30 -6.84 -12.35 8.35
CA SER A 30 -8.21 -12.75 7.97
C SER A 30 -9.23 -11.68 8.32
N ASN A 31 -9.12 -11.06 9.49
CA ASN A 31 -9.99 -9.96 9.91
C ASN A 31 -9.92 -8.79 8.91
N ILE A 32 -8.70 -8.39 8.54
CA ILE A 32 -8.48 -7.31 7.60
C ILE A 32 -9.06 -7.66 6.23
N TRP A 33 -8.79 -8.87 5.75
CA TRP A 33 -9.27 -9.35 4.45
C TRP A 33 -10.80 -9.35 4.39
N HIS A 34 -11.46 -9.91 5.40
CA HIS A 34 -12.93 -9.94 5.47
C HIS A 34 -13.54 -8.53 5.53
N SER A 35 -12.94 -7.64 6.32
CA SER A 35 -13.39 -6.24 6.42
C SER A 35 -13.27 -5.52 5.08
N MET A 36 -12.18 -5.72 4.35
CA MET A 36 -12.00 -5.13 3.02
C MET A 36 -13.04 -5.66 2.02
N LYS A 37 -13.31 -6.96 2.02
CA LYS A 37 -14.32 -7.56 1.14
C LYS A 37 -15.72 -7.03 1.44
N LYS A 38 -16.04 -6.85 2.70
CA LYS A 38 -17.32 -6.27 3.14
C LYS A 38 -17.46 -4.81 2.67
N LEU A 39 -16.40 -4.02 2.75
CA LEU A 39 -16.39 -2.64 2.25
C LEU A 39 -16.57 -2.59 0.73
N CYS A 40 -16.00 -3.53 -0.01
CA CYS A 40 -16.17 -3.61 -1.46
C CYS A 40 -17.64 -3.82 -1.83
N ASN A 41 -18.34 -4.70 -1.13
CA ASN A 41 -19.76 -4.94 -1.35
C ASN A 41 -20.58 -3.67 -1.14
N SER A 42 -20.30 -2.93 -0.07
CA SER A 42 -20.98 -1.66 0.24
C SER A 42 -20.69 -0.58 -0.81
N ALA A 43 -19.48 -0.56 -1.35
CA ALA A 43 -19.05 0.45 -2.32
C ALA A 43 -19.38 0.10 -3.78
N GLY A 44 -19.90 -1.12 -4.05
CA GLY A 44 -20.17 -1.58 -5.41
C GLY A 44 -18.91 -1.82 -6.23
N ILE A 45 -17.80 -2.17 -5.59
CA ILE A 45 -16.51 -2.42 -6.23
C ILE A 45 -16.28 -3.93 -6.35
N ASP A 46 -15.65 -4.36 -7.45
CA ASP A 46 -15.25 -5.75 -7.64
C ASP A 46 -14.27 -6.18 -6.55
N SER A 47 -14.71 -7.06 -5.66
CA SER A 47 -13.92 -7.54 -4.53
C SER A 47 -12.71 -8.38 -4.92
N ALA A 48 -12.68 -8.94 -6.13
CA ALA A 48 -11.59 -9.80 -6.58
C ALA A 48 -10.25 -9.05 -6.68
N LYS A 49 -10.30 -7.74 -6.93
CA LYS A 49 -9.11 -6.90 -7.10
C LYS A 49 -8.71 -6.13 -5.84
N VAL A 50 -9.50 -6.21 -4.78
CA VAL A 50 -9.25 -5.45 -3.54
C VAL A 50 -8.73 -6.38 -2.45
N TYR A 51 -7.43 -6.37 -2.23
CA TYR A 51 -6.76 -7.11 -1.18
C TYR A 51 -5.49 -6.34 -0.77
N PRO A 52 -4.97 -6.55 0.45
CA PRO A 52 -3.88 -5.72 0.98
C PRO A 52 -2.66 -5.62 0.08
N HIS A 53 -2.25 -6.72 -0.53
CA HIS A 53 -1.08 -6.76 -1.42
C HIS A 53 -1.30 -5.89 -2.68
N ASN A 54 -2.50 -5.89 -3.22
CA ASN A 54 -2.83 -5.08 -4.40
C ASN A 54 -2.86 -3.58 -4.05
N ILE A 55 -3.32 -3.24 -2.86
CA ILE A 55 -3.27 -1.86 -2.35
C ILE A 55 -1.82 -1.40 -2.16
N ARG A 56 -0.96 -2.29 -1.68
CA ARG A 56 0.47 -2.03 -1.57
C ARG A 56 1.10 -1.74 -2.95
N HIS A 57 0.72 -2.48 -3.97
CA HIS A 57 1.14 -2.20 -5.35
C HIS A 57 0.67 -0.83 -5.84
N LEU A 58 -0.58 -0.49 -5.57
CA LEU A 58 -1.13 0.82 -5.93
C LEU A 58 -0.36 1.96 -5.25
N PHE A 59 -0.10 1.84 -3.96
CA PHE A 59 0.72 2.80 -3.22
C PHE A 59 2.10 2.95 -3.85
N ALA A 60 2.76 1.84 -4.15
CA ALA A 60 4.10 1.85 -4.74
C ALA A 60 4.12 2.60 -6.08
N ARG A 61 3.13 2.37 -6.93
CA ARG A 61 3.00 3.05 -8.22
C ARG A 61 2.78 4.55 -8.04
N CYS A 62 1.84 4.94 -7.19
CA CYS A 62 1.55 6.35 -6.93
C CYS A 62 2.77 7.08 -6.35
N PHE A 63 3.46 6.45 -5.41
CA PHE A 63 4.68 7.01 -4.82
C PHE A 63 5.77 7.21 -5.85
N TYR A 64 6.01 6.20 -6.68
CA TYR A 64 7.03 6.27 -7.74
C TYR A 64 6.67 7.30 -8.80
N GLU A 65 5.41 7.42 -9.19
CA GLU A 65 4.96 8.44 -10.14
C GLU A 65 5.23 9.87 -9.64
N GLN A 66 5.13 10.08 -8.34
CA GLN A 66 5.38 11.39 -7.73
C GLN A 66 6.85 11.70 -7.49
N THR A 67 7.64 10.69 -7.11
CA THR A 67 9.02 10.90 -6.66
C THR A 67 10.08 10.49 -7.67
N ASN A 68 9.76 9.54 -8.57
CA ASN A 68 10.69 8.88 -9.49
C ASN A 68 11.94 8.32 -8.79
N ASP A 69 11.82 8.00 -7.49
CA ASP A 69 12.93 7.54 -6.66
C ASP A 69 12.67 6.12 -6.15
N ILE A 70 13.22 5.15 -6.88
CA ILE A 70 13.04 3.74 -6.56
C ILE A 70 13.73 3.33 -5.26
N ALA A 71 14.87 3.94 -4.94
CA ALA A 71 15.59 3.65 -3.70
C ALA A 71 14.79 4.09 -2.48
N LYS A 72 14.19 5.28 -2.54
CA LYS A 72 13.31 5.78 -1.49
C LYS A 72 12.05 4.94 -1.34
N LEU A 73 11.48 4.50 -2.45
CA LEU A 73 10.33 3.59 -2.41
C LEU A 73 10.70 2.26 -1.76
N ALA A 74 11.86 1.69 -2.08
CA ALA A 74 12.35 0.46 -1.46
C ALA A 74 12.46 0.62 0.06
N ASP A 75 12.99 1.73 0.53
CA ASP A 75 13.09 2.02 1.96
C ASP A 75 11.72 2.10 2.63
N VAL A 76 10.77 2.80 2.02
CA VAL A 76 9.40 2.93 2.55
C VAL A 76 8.69 1.59 2.62
N LEU A 77 8.88 0.73 1.61
CA LEU A 77 8.27 -0.61 1.57
C LEU A 77 9.02 -1.63 2.44
N GLY A 78 10.21 -1.29 2.93
CA GLY A 78 11.03 -2.21 3.71
C GLY A 78 11.75 -3.28 2.87
N HIS A 79 11.96 -3.03 1.59
CA HIS A 79 12.68 -3.95 0.71
C HIS A 79 14.19 -3.75 0.87
N SER A 80 14.91 -4.84 1.16
CA SER A 80 16.38 -4.83 1.23
C SER A 80 17.04 -4.82 -0.16
N ASN A 81 16.28 -5.16 -1.20
CA ASN A 81 16.76 -5.27 -2.58
C ASN A 81 15.88 -4.43 -3.50
N ILE A 82 16.49 -3.53 -4.28
CA ILE A 82 15.80 -2.67 -5.24
C ILE A 82 15.08 -3.48 -6.33
N GLU A 83 15.59 -4.64 -6.71
CA GLU A 83 14.94 -5.50 -7.71
C GLU A 83 13.54 -5.95 -7.27
N THR A 84 13.34 -6.19 -5.98
CA THR A 84 12.01 -6.47 -5.44
C THR A 84 11.06 -5.30 -5.67
N THR A 85 11.53 -4.08 -5.47
CA THR A 85 10.76 -2.86 -5.71
C THR A 85 10.44 -2.68 -7.18
N ARG A 86 11.37 -2.99 -8.07
CA ARG A 86 11.15 -2.95 -9.53
C ARG A 86 10.00 -3.84 -9.98
N ILE A 87 9.88 -5.02 -9.39
CA ILE A 87 8.76 -5.93 -9.67
C ILE A 87 7.43 -5.28 -9.31
N TYR A 88 7.38 -4.53 -8.21
CA TYR A 88 6.19 -3.82 -7.76
C TYR A 88 5.74 -2.71 -8.70
N ILE A 89 6.67 -2.03 -9.32
CA ILE A 89 6.40 -0.86 -10.19
C ILE A 89 6.67 -1.15 -11.66
N LYS A 90 6.58 -2.40 -12.07
CA LYS A 90 6.78 -2.79 -13.47
C LYS A 90 5.90 -1.92 -14.37
N THR A 91 6.57 -1.08 -15.16
CA THR A 91 5.90 -0.15 -16.06
C THR A 91 5.39 -0.85 -17.32
N SER A 92 4.27 -0.38 -17.84
CA SER A 92 3.79 -0.80 -19.15
C SER A 92 4.60 -0.11 -20.26
N GLY A 93 4.64 -0.71 -21.45
CA GLY A 93 5.26 -0.07 -22.61
C GLY A 93 4.67 1.31 -22.93
N ASN A 94 3.42 1.54 -22.59
CA ASN A 94 2.75 2.82 -22.77
C ASN A 94 3.35 3.92 -21.88
N GLU A 95 3.75 3.59 -20.66
CA GLU A 95 4.39 4.55 -19.74
C GLU A 95 5.76 4.98 -20.28
N HIS A 96 6.56 4.02 -20.74
CA HIS A 96 7.84 4.31 -21.37
C HIS A 96 7.66 5.18 -22.63
N ARG A 97 6.64 4.91 -23.41
CA ARG A 97 6.32 5.70 -24.59
C ARG A 97 5.98 7.15 -24.23
N ARG A 98 5.16 7.36 -23.19
CA ARG A 98 4.83 8.72 -22.72
C ARG A 98 6.06 9.49 -22.25
N LEU A 99 6.97 8.82 -21.55
CA LEU A 99 8.23 9.43 -21.12
C LEU A 99 9.09 9.86 -22.30
N LEU A 100 9.23 9.00 -23.29
CA LEU A 100 10.00 9.29 -24.51
C LEU A 100 9.37 10.43 -25.31
N ASP A 101 8.05 10.43 -25.44
CA ASP A 101 7.31 11.50 -26.10
C ASP A 101 7.51 12.85 -25.38
N GLY A 102 7.47 12.84 -24.04
CA GLY A 102 7.70 14.02 -23.23
C GLY A 102 9.13 14.57 -23.32
N MET A 103 10.09 13.73 -23.68
CA MET A 103 11.48 14.13 -23.90
C MET A 103 11.75 14.66 -25.31
N GLY A 104 10.78 14.59 -26.23
CA GLY A 104 10.93 15.02 -27.61
C GLY A 104 11.88 14.16 -28.43
N MET A 105 12.16 12.93 -27.99
CA MET A 105 13.08 12.00 -28.66
C MET A 105 12.40 11.07 -29.64
N VAL A 106 11.08 11.05 -29.66
CA VAL A 106 10.27 10.28 -30.60
C VAL A 106 9.77 11.22 -31.69
N VAL A 107 10.14 10.94 -32.89
CA VAL A 107 9.75 11.75 -34.08
C VAL A 107 8.46 11.21 -34.69
#